data_06f168ee34353fd0a68674b1092169b9
#
_entry.id   06f168ee34353fd0a68674b1092169b9
#
_cell.length_a   1.000
_cell.length_b   1.000
_cell.length_c   1.000
_cell.angle_alpha   90.00
_cell.angle_beta   90.00
_cell.angle_gamma   90.00
#
_symmetry.space_group_name_H-M   'P 1'
#
loop_
_entity.id
_entity.type
_entity.pdbx_description
1 polymer ?
#
loop_
_entity_poly.entity_id
_entity_poly.type
_entity_poly.pdbx_seq_one_letter_code
_entity_poly.pdbx_strand_id
1 'polypeptide(L)'
;MAAGPCETCIVKRMTVLATALAVALGGYVVADAYDVTPGFLTTRPTESEALPYPSVSSASAPETLPSWNADAKVDNAAVTSALGSLAASPEAHGHVSAVVADAASGKTIAQLEPDTPRAPASNMKIVTAAVALRVLGPETTLKTTAKIEGKRLYLVGGGDALLGSGGANPAAVNGRAGIGELADKAADAARKAGVTEVVVDSSLFSGPQRNPSVTGGNASFVMELRPLAVNQSRNSGKAYTANPDIQAGQAFAKELAARGVPVSGAVRRGQAPKQAREAASVESAPVRDLVDFMLKHSDNTTAEILGHLVAVKSGEPASFEGAGRATLADLKKTGVNASGVVVDDNSGLSPKNRLSASLLNEIMKKVASCDGCALESITSGFPVSALDGTLDDRMRGSAAAGKVRAKTGTLSNAASLSGFLETKSGRLLTFSILIDGIPDGSFTSARHAIDSFVVSLAGA
;
A
#
# COMPACT_ATOMS: atom_id res chain seq x y z
N MET A 1 -21.74 17.18 78.06
CA MET A 1 -20.86 17.73 77.02
C MET A 1 -20.19 16.57 76.31
N ALA A 2 -20.61 16.24 75.10
CA ALA A 2 -19.99 15.17 74.32
C ALA A 2 -18.85 15.80 73.51
N ALA A 3 -17.64 15.33 73.72
CA ALA A 3 -16.45 15.77 72.95
C ALA A 3 -16.61 15.30 71.53
N GLY A 4 -16.65 16.26 70.59
CA GLY A 4 -16.67 15.97 69.15
C GLY A 4 -15.40 15.28 68.67
N PRO A 5 -15.45 14.53 67.61
CA PRO A 5 -14.30 13.79 67.07
C PRO A 5 -13.20 14.78 66.63
N CYS A 6 -12.01 14.54 67.06
CA CYS A 6 -10.81 15.34 66.76
C CYS A 6 -10.53 15.35 65.25
N GLU A 7 -10.79 16.45 64.52
CA GLU A 7 -10.60 16.59 63.07
C GLU A 7 -9.18 16.20 62.62
N THR A 8 -8.16 16.50 63.42
CA THR A 8 -6.79 16.11 63.16
C THR A 8 -6.54 14.60 63.17
N CYS A 9 -7.32 13.84 63.99
CA CYS A 9 -7.27 12.38 64.01
C CYS A 9 -7.92 11.76 62.78
N ILE A 10 -9.01 12.37 62.27
CA ILE A 10 -9.68 11.92 61.06
C ILE A 10 -8.81 12.12 59.83
N VAL A 11 -8.18 13.31 59.69
CA VAL A 11 -7.30 13.61 58.54
C VAL A 11 -6.07 12.68 58.56
N LYS A 12 -5.43 12.44 59.70
CA LYS A 12 -4.31 11.47 59.79
C LYS A 12 -4.73 10.05 59.40
N ARG A 13 -5.92 9.59 59.82
CA ARG A 13 -6.43 8.25 59.46
C ARG A 13 -6.76 8.15 58.00
N MET A 14 -7.35 9.19 57.38
CA MET A 14 -7.61 9.25 55.95
C MET A 14 -6.32 9.26 55.12
N THR A 15 -5.32 10.00 55.53
CA THR A 15 -3.99 10.02 54.84
C THR A 15 -3.32 8.65 54.90
N VAL A 16 -3.30 8.00 56.08
CA VAL A 16 -2.74 6.65 56.19
C VAL A 16 -3.49 5.64 55.33
N LEU A 17 -4.81 5.70 55.31
CA LEU A 17 -5.66 4.83 54.46
C LEU A 17 -5.38 5.08 52.98
N ALA A 18 -5.32 6.34 52.53
CA ALA A 18 -5.03 6.70 51.18
C ALA A 18 -3.61 6.24 50.71
N THR A 19 -2.63 6.41 51.58
CA THR A 19 -1.27 5.92 51.31
C THR A 19 -1.23 4.39 51.27
N ALA A 20 -1.88 3.69 52.17
CA ALA A 20 -1.95 2.22 52.17
C ALA A 20 -2.66 1.70 50.89
N LEU A 21 -3.74 2.38 50.43
CA LEU A 21 -4.43 2.03 49.21
C LEU A 21 -3.58 2.28 47.97
N ALA A 22 -2.86 3.39 47.95
CA ALA A 22 -1.96 3.71 46.83
C ALA A 22 -0.79 2.70 46.72
N VAL A 23 -0.22 2.27 47.87
CA VAL A 23 0.81 1.22 47.90
C VAL A 23 0.27 -0.12 47.46
N ALA A 24 -0.94 -0.48 47.88
CA ALA A 24 -1.59 -1.73 47.49
C ALA A 24 -1.92 -1.76 46.01
N LEU A 25 -2.44 -0.65 45.44
CA LEU A 25 -2.70 -0.50 44.02
C LEU A 25 -1.42 -0.54 43.20
N GLY A 26 -0.37 0.18 43.64
CA GLY A 26 0.93 0.13 42.99
C GLY A 26 1.55 -1.25 43.01
N GLY A 27 1.46 -1.95 44.12
CA GLY A 27 1.92 -3.33 44.26
C GLY A 27 1.16 -4.28 43.37
N TYR A 28 -0.19 -4.11 43.25
CA TYR A 28 -1.01 -4.90 42.32
C TYR A 28 -0.63 -4.69 40.86
N VAL A 29 -0.46 -3.43 40.44
CA VAL A 29 -0.05 -3.08 39.06
C VAL A 29 1.32 -3.68 38.72
N VAL A 30 2.28 -3.65 39.66
CA VAL A 30 3.59 -4.29 39.46
C VAL A 30 3.44 -5.82 39.39
N ALA A 31 2.66 -6.42 40.29
CA ALA A 31 2.41 -7.88 40.27
C ALA A 31 1.68 -8.32 39.00
N ASP A 32 0.76 -7.52 38.48
CA ASP A 32 0.08 -7.72 37.21
C ASP A 32 1.07 -7.64 36.02
N ALA A 33 1.92 -6.63 36.01
CA ALA A 33 2.94 -6.47 34.95
C ALA A 33 3.93 -7.65 34.90
N TYR A 34 4.17 -8.33 36.03
CA TYR A 34 5.02 -9.53 36.11
C TYR A 34 4.24 -10.84 36.03
N ASP A 35 2.94 -10.80 35.72
CA ASP A 35 2.07 -11.97 35.60
C ASP A 35 1.96 -12.81 36.91
N VAL A 36 2.08 -12.16 38.06
CA VAL A 36 1.91 -12.77 39.37
C VAL A 36 0.42 -12.73 39.82
N THR A 37 -0.33 -11.73 39.32
CA THR A 37 -1.77 -11.55 39.57
C THR A 37 -2.51 -11.41 38.22
N PRO A 38 -3.79 -11.81 38.13
CA PRO A 38 -4.58 -11.60 36.90
C PRO A 38 -4.80 -10.12 36.65
N GLY A 39 -4.52 -9.64 35.40
CA GLY A 39 -4.75 -8.27 34.98
C GLY A 39 -4.50 -8.05 33.51
N PHE A 40 -4.29 -6.79 33.11
CA PHE A 40 -4.15 -6.39 31.70
C PHE A 40 -2.70 -6.03 31.30
N LEU A 41 -1.79 -5.96 32.25
CA LEU A 41 -0.40 -5.59 32.00
C LEU A 41 0.47 -6.83 31.98
N THR A 42 1.42 -6.89 31.08
CA THR A 42 2.44 -7.93 31.08
C THR A 42 3.76 -7.36 30.53
N THR A 43 4.87 -7.69 31.19
CA THR A 43 6.23 -7.43 30.69
C THR A 43 6.79 -8.66 29.97
N ARG A 44 6.11 -9.79 30.02
CA ARG A 44 6.51 -10.96 29.24
C ARG A 44 6.27 -10.68 27.76
N PRO A 45 7.26 -10.88 26.88
CA PRO A 45 6.94 -10.94 25.46
C PRO A 45 5.86 -11.99 25.30
N THR A 46 4.80 -11.66 24.58
CA THR A 46 3.85 -12.65 24.09
C THR A 46 4.68 -13.64 23.26
N GLU A 47 5.12 -14.72 23.86
CA GLU A 47 5.43 -15.92 23.12
C GLU A 47 4.08 -16.34 22.55
N SER A 48 3.78 -15.88 21.34
CA SER A 48 2.87 -16.62 20.50
C SER A 48 3.58 -17.96 20.35
N GLU A 49 3.12 -18.98 21.08
CA GLU A 49 3.39 -20.35 20.67
C GLU A 49 3.06 -20.37 19.19
N ALA A 50 4.11 -20.46 18.37
CA ALA A 50 3.92 -20.66 16.95
C ALA A 50 3.09 -21.93 16.89
N LEU A 51 1.79 -21.79 16.58
CA LEU A 51 0.95 -22.93 16.29
C LEU A 51 1.76 -23.77 15.33
N PRO A 52 2.11 -25.01 15.67
CA PRO A 52 2.88 -25.84 14.77
C PRO A 52 2.14 -25.78 13.44
N TYR A 53 2.80 -25.26 12.42
CA TYR A 53 2.28 -25.38 11.05
C TYR A 53 1.89 -26.84 10.91
N PRO A 54 0.65 -27.15 10.50
CA PRO A 54 0.28 -28.50 10.26
C PRO A 54 1.35 -29.04 9.32
N SER A 55 2.17 -29.96 9.83
CA SER A 55 3.11 -30.68 8.99
C SER A 55 2.23 -31.35 7.95
N VAL A 56 2.32 -30.89 6.71
CA VAL A 56 1.65 -31.53 5.59
C VAL A 56 2.31 -32.91 5.48
N SER A 57 1.76 -33.86 6.22
CA SER A 57 2.09 -35.27 5.99
C SER A 57 1.64 -35.55 4.57
N SER A 58 2.63 -35.55 3.62
CA SER A 58 2.47 -36.03 2.24
C SER A 58 1.03 -35.89 1.70
N ALA A 59 0.51 -34.68 1.61
CA ALA A 59 -0.62 -34.46 0.73
C ALA A 59 -0.08 -34.78 -0.65
N SER A 60 -0.54 -35.89 -1.24
CA SER A 60 -0.42 -36.08 -2.68
C SER A 60 -0.85 -34.74 -3.32
N ALA A 61 0.02 -34.16 -4.14
CA ALA A 61 -0.34 -32.99 -4.90
C ALA A 61 -1.73 -33.26 -5.50
N PRO A 62 -2.70 -32.35 -5.38
CA PRO A 62 -4.00 -32.56 -6.00
C PRO A 62 -3.73 -32.91 -7.46
N GLU A 63 -4.31 -34.00 -7.94
CA GLU A 63 -4.04 -34.54 -9.28
C GLU A 63 -4.23 -33.50 -10.39
N THR A 64 -4.99 -32.47 -10.12
CA THR A 64 -5.09 -31.24 -10.92
C THR A 64 -5.48 -30.09 -10.00
N LEU A 65 -4.80 -28.94 -10.08
CA LEU A 65 -5.38 -27.69 -9.60
C LEU A 65 -6.72 -27.50 -10.33
N PRO A 66 -7.81 -27.13 -9.65
CA PRO A 66 -9.05 -26.85 -10.33
C PRO A 66 -8.78 -25.79 -11.40
N SER A 67 -8.72 -26.24 -12.66
CA SER A 67 -8.64 -25.30 -13.78
C SER A 67 -9.98 -24.60 -13.87
N TRP A 68 -9.96 -23.28 -14.01
CA TRP A 68 -11.16 -22.53 -14.36
C TRP A 68 -11.78 -23.20 -15.62
N ASN A 69 -13.09 -23.38 -15.60
CA ASN A 69 -13.77 -24.09 -16.69
C ASN A 69 -14.05 -23.11 -17.84
N ALA A 70 -13.18 -23.16 -18.87
CA ALA A 70 -13.30 -22.32 -20.06
C ALA A 70 -14.61 -22.56 -20.84
N ASP A 71 -15.21 -23.73 -20.73
CA ASP A 71 -16.42 -24.13 -21.43
C ASP A 71 -17.69 -23.91 -20.60
N ALA A 72 -17.56 -23.54 -19.31
CA ALA A 72 -18.69 -23.25 -18.46
C ALA A 72 -19.50 -22.07 -19.00
N LYS A 73 -20.81 -22.19 -18.93
CA LYS A 73 -21.73 -21.13 -19.36
C LYS A 73 -22.01 -20.19 -18.18
N VAL A 74 -22.00 -18.91 -18.48
CA VAL A 74 -22.49 -17.86 -17.56
C VAL A 74 -23.96 -17.60 -17.81
N ASP A 75 -24.72 -17.45 -16.77
CA ASP A 75 -26.09 -16.94 -16.90
C ASP A 75 -26.06 -15.42 -17.14
N ASN A 76 -26.01 -15.04 -18.41
CA ASN A 76 -25.98 -13.63 -18.82
C ASN A 76 -27.20 -12.85 -18.35
N ALA A 77 -28.35 -13.51 -18.21
CA ALA A 77 -29.58 -12.86 -17.72
C ALA A 77 -29.44 -12.55 -16.22
N ALA A 78 -28.88 -13.48 -15.43
CA ALA A 78 -28.59 -13.25 -14.02
C ALA A 78 -27.58 -12.10 -13.85
N VAL A 79 -26.49 -12.05 -14.63
CA VAL A 79 -25.50 -10.95 -14.60
C VAL A 79 -26.17 -9.61 -14.92
N THR A 80 -27.01 -9.55 -15.98
CA THR A 80 -27.72 -8.32 -16.35
C THR A 80 -28.71 -7.87 -15.27
N SER A 81 -29.44 -8.81 -14.69
CA SER A 81 -30.37 -8.55 -13.58
C SER A 81 -29.66 -8.04 -12.34
N ALA A 82 -28.52 -8.65 -11.98
CA ALA A 82 -27.68 -8.18 -10.85
C ALA A 82 -27.20 -6.74 -11.07
N LEU A 83 -26.77 -6.39 -12.29
CA LEU A 83 -26.37 -5.02 -12.63
C LEU A 83 -27.53 -4.03 -12.53
N GLY A 84 -28.71 -4.42 -12.99
CA GLY A 84 -29.94 -3.63 -12.82
C GLY A 84 -30.28 -3.40 -11.34
N SER A 85 -30.11 -4.43 -10.50
CA SER A 85 -30.31 -4.32 -9.06
C SER A 85 -29.31 -3.36 -8.39
N LEU A 86 -28.02 -3.39 -8.79
CA LEU A 86 -27.02 -2.43 -8.33
C LEU A 86 -27.39 -1.00 -8.73
N ALA A 87 -27.79 -0.80 -9.99
CA ALA A 87 -28.19 0.50 -10.51
C ALA A 87 -29.41 1.10 -9.80
N ALA A 88 -30.34 0.25 -9.37
CA ALA A 88 -31.55 0.65 -8.64
C ALA A 88 -31.34 0.66 -7.10
N SER A 89 -30.18 0.25 -6.61
CA SER A 89 -29.95 0.12 -5.17
C SER A 89 -29.90 1.49 -4.48
N PRO A 90 -30.75 1.73 -3.47
CA PRO A 90 -30.66 2.95 -2.68
C PRO A 90 -29.35 3.03 -1.88
N GLU A 91 -28.72 1.90 -1.61
CA GLU A 91 -27.42 1.84 -0.91
C GLU A 91 -26.25 2.35 -1.74
N ALA A 92 -26.37 2.38 -3.07
CA ALA A 92 -25.32 2.93 -3.93
C ALA A 92 -25.11 4.42 -3.69
N HIS A 93 -26.18 5.16 -3.35
CA HIS A 93 -26.21 6.58 -3.02
C HIS A 93 -25.54 7.53 -4.03
N GLY A 94 -25.03 7.05 -5.14
CA GLY A 94 -24.27 7.81 -6.12
C GLY A 94 -24.52 7.38 -7.56
N HIS A 95 -23.68 7.87 -8.44
CA HIS A 95 -23.70 7.52 -9.85
C HIS A 95 -22.88 6.25 -10.10
N VAL A 96 -23.50 5.24 -10.68
CA VAL A 96 -22.87 3.93 -10.92
C VAL A 96 -22.38 3.83 -12.35
N SER A 97 -21.14 3.40 -12.55
CA SER A 97 -20.62 2.89 -13.82
C SER A 97 -20.06 1.50 -13.60
N ALA A 98 -20.38 0.57 -14.49
CA ALA A 98 -19.91 -0.80 -14.37
C ALA A 98 -19.75 -1.49 -15.73
N VAL A 99 -18.82 -2.45 -15.77
CA VAL A 99 -18.65 -3.40 -16.87
C VAL A 99 -18.40 -4.78 -16.28
N VAL A 100 -19.07 -5.79 -16.81
CA VAL A 100 -18.79 -7.20 -16.56
C VAL A 100 -18.52 -7.87 -17.90
N ALA A 101 -17.42 -8.60 -18.00
CA ALA A 101 -17.06 -9.32 -19.21
C ALA A 101 -16.55 -10.73 -18.89
N ASP A 102 -16.65 -11.60 -19.85
CA ASP A 102 -16.05 -12.92 -19.83
C ASP A 102 -14.53 -12.81 -20.01
N ALA A 103 -13.77 -13.36 -19.07
CA ALA A 103 -12.33 -13.20 -19.06
C ALA A 103 -11.63 -13.90 -20.23
N ALA A 104 -12.15 -15.04 -20.68
CA ALA A 104 -11.53 -15.83 -21.75
C ALA A 104 -11.78 -15.23 -23.14
N SER A 105 -13.03 -14.85 -23.42
CA SER A 105 -13.39 -14.30 -24.74
C SER A 105 -13.23 -12.78 -24.83
N GLY A 106 -13.11 -12.08 -23.70
CA GLY A 106 -13.13 -10.63 -23.62
C GLY A 106 -14.49 -10.01 -23.94
N LYS A 107 -15.54 -10.84 -24.16
CA LYS A 107 -16.88 -10.35 -24.52
C LYS A 107 -17.58 -9.71 -23.33
N THR A 108 -18.04 -8.48 -23.50
CA THR A 108 -18.87 -7.80 -22.49
C THR A 108 -20.22 -8.50 -22.37
N ILE A 109 -20.61 -8.83 -21.13
CA ILE A 109 -21.87 -9.49 -20.77
C ILE A 109 -22.89 -8.44 -20.37
N ALA A 110 -22.51 -7.51 -19.50
CA ALA A 110 -23.37 -6.42 -19.04
C ALA A 110 -22.55 -5.16 -18.81
N GLN A 111 -23.15 -4.00 -19.01
CA GLN A 111 -22.52 -2.71 -18.77
C GLN A 111 -23.54 -1.63 -18.43
N LEU A 112 -23.12 -0.66 -17.63
CA LEU A 112 -23.86 0.53 -17.26
C LEU A 112 -22.93 1.74 -17.31
N GLU A 113 -23.26 2.75 -18.11
CA GLU A 113 -22.44 3.96 -18.29
C GLU A 113 -20.93 3.67 -18.39
N PRO A 114 -20.50 2.72 -19.23
CA PRO A 114 -19.16 2.14 -19.17
C PRO A 114 -18.06 3.16 -19.44
N ASP A 115 -18.31 4.17 -20.27
CA ASP A 115 -17.34 5.17 -20.71
C ASP A 115 -17.43 6.49 -19.94
N THR A 116 -18.39 6.63 -19.02
CA THR A 116 -18.55 7.82 -18.19
C THR A 116 -17.38 7.94 -17.22
N PRO A 117 -16.57 9.04 -17.26
CA PRO A 117 -15.43 9.22 -16.36
C PRO A 117 -15.89 9.49 -14.93
N ARG A 118 -15.45 8.67 -13.97
CA ARG A 118 -15.78 8.77 -12.54
C ARG A 118 -14.53 8.83 -11.67
N ALA A 119 -14.69 9.23 -10.42
CA ALA A 119 -13.63 9.17 -9.43
C ALA A 119 -13.29 7.70 -9.12
N PRO A 120 -12.06 7.21 -9.45
CA PRO A 120 -11.73 5.80 -9.30
C PRO A 120 -11.32 5.42 -7.87
N ALA A 121 -11.04 6.38 -7.01
CA ALA A 121 -10.35 6.14 -5.76
C ALA A 121 -9.11 5.25 -6.00
N SER A 122 -8.79 4.32 -5.11
CA SER A 122 -7.60 3.46 -5.26
C SER A 122 -7.64 2.46 -6.43
N ASN A 123 -8.72 2.40 -7.24
CA ASN A 123 -8.66 1.69 -8.52
C ASN A 123 -7.73 2.38 -9.54
N MET A 124 -7.32 3.63 -9.28
CA MET A 124 -6.22 4.28 -9.99
C MET A 124 -4.94 3.44 -9.98
N LYS A 125 -4.69 2.69 -8.89
CA LYS A 125 -3.51 1.83 -8.77
C LYS A 125 -3.46 0.67 -9.77
N ILE A 126 -4.58 0.28 -10.37
CA ILE A 126 -4.62 -0.68 -11.48
C ILE A 126 -3.90 -0.09 -12.70
N VAL A 127 -4.21 1.17 -13.00
CA VAL A 127 -3.53 1.91 -14.08
C VAL A 127 -2.05 2.10 -13.78
N THR A 128 -1.73 2.54 -12.56
CA THR A 128 -0.35 2.72 -12.10
C THR A 128 0.45 1.42 -12.18
N ALA A 129 -0.13 0.29 -11.77
CA ALA A 129 0.49 -1.03 -11.86
C ALA A 129 0.80 -1.42 -13.31
N ALA A 130 -0.22 -1.32 -14.18
CA ALA A 130 -0.05 -1.68 -15.60
C ALA A 130 1.00 -0.83 -16.30
N VAL A 131 1.02 0.48 -16.04
CA VAL A 131 1.98 1.41 -16.63
C VAL A 131 3.39 1.19 -16.05
N ALA A 132 3.51 1.04 -14.72
CA ALA A 132 4.81 0.81 -14.08
C ALA A 132 5.48 -0.48 -14.59
N LEU A 133 4.74 -1.58 -14.65
CA LEU A 133 5.25 -2.86 -15.15
C LEU A 133 5.71 -2.78 -16.62
N ARG A 134 5.01 -2.03 -17.45
CA ARG A 134 5.35 -1.88 -18.89
C ARG A 134 6.50 -0.92 -19.11
N VAL A 135 6.54 0.22 -18.43
CA VAL A 135 7.51 1.29 -18.66
C VAL A 135 8.81 1.03 -17.91
N LEU A 136 8.73 0.59 -16.66
CA LEU A 136 9.92 0.31 -15.85
C LEU A 136 10.47 -1.10 -16.10
N GLY A 137 9.57 -2.06 -16.33
CA GLY A 137 9.88 -3.49 -16.40
C GLY A 137 9.74 -4.19 -15.06
N PRO A 138 9.20 -5.44 -15.04
CA PRO A 138 8.89 -6.16 -13.81
C PRO A 138 10.13 -6.49 -12.96
N GLU A 139 11.28 -6.72 -13.58
CA GLU A 139 12.53 -7.12 -12.90
C GLU A 139 13.40 -5.93 -12.45
N THR A 140 13.01 -4.70 -12.78
CA THR A 140 13.76 -3.50 -12.39
C THR A 140 13.75 -3.31 -10.89
N THR A 141 14.91 -3.04 -10.31
CA THR A 141 15.09 -2.69 -8.88
C THR A 141 15.38 -1.21 -8.71
N LEU A 142 15.10 -0.66 -7.54
CA LEU A 142 15.34 0.73 -7.19
C LEU A 142 16.63 0.83 -6.36
N LYS A 143 17.60 1.55 -6.89
CA LYS A 143 18.95 1.58 -6.32
C LYS A 143 19.11 2.73 -5.33
N THR A 144 19.47 2.45 -4.08
CA THR A 144 19.91 3.45 -3.11
C THR A 144 21.44 3.40 -3.04
N THR A 145 22.09 4.55 -3.22
CA THR A 145 23.54 4.60 -3.42
C THR A 145 24.22 5.51 -2.40
N ALA A 146 25.36 5.07 -1.87
CA ALA A 146 26.29 5.87 -1.11
C ALA A 146 27.43 6.34 -2.02
N LYS A 147 27.60 7.66 -2.21
CA LYS A 147 28.67 8.26 -3.01
C LYS A 147 29.57 9.13 -2.15
N ILE A 148 30.86 9.15 -2.42
CA ILE A 148 31.85 9.92 -1.67
C ILE A 148 32.50 10.98 -2.56
N GLU A 149 32.57 12.20 -2.03
CA GLU A 149 33.42 13.28 -2.52
C GLU A 149 34.06 14.03 -1.36
N GLY A 150 35.38 14.02 -1.30
CA GLY A 150 36.15 14.57 -0.17
C GLY A 150 35.72 13.92 1.14
N LYS A 151 35.35 14.74 2.14
CA LYS A 151 34.88 14.27 3.44
C LYS A 151 33.36 14.11 3.55
N ARG A 152 32.64 14.18 2.43
CA ARG A 152 31.19 14.05 2.36
C ARG A 152 30.78 12.71 1.77
N LEU A 153 29.81 12.09 2.41
CA LEU A 153 29.12 10.94 1.87
C LEU A 153 27.69 11.35 1.53
N TYR A 154 27.32 11.15 0.27
CA TYR A 154 26.00 11.44 -0.27
C TYR A 154 25.17 10.16 -0.29
N LEU A 155 24.06 10.17 0.44
CA LEU A 155 23.05 9.14 0.38
C LEU A 155 22.04 9.51 -0.73
N VAL A 156 22.13 8.83 -1.87
CA VAL A 156 21.35 9.15 -3.07
C VAL A 156 20.15 8.22 -3.17
N GLY A 157 18.96 8.79 -3.19
CA GLY A 157 17.71 8.06 -3.30
C GLY A 157 17.36 7.74 -4.75
N GLY A 158 17.04 6.47 -5.02
CA GLY A 158 16.60 5.98 -6.34
C GLY A 158 15.13 5.60 -6.40
N GLY A 159 14.33 5.98 -5.40
CA GLY A 159 12.89 5.68 -5.32
C GLY A 159 12.52 4.64 -4.26
N ASP A 160 13.47 4.03 -3.56
CA ASP A 160 13.13 3.05 -2.52
C ASP A 160 12.72 3.75 -1.21
N ALA A 161 11.42 3.74 -0.93
CA ALA A 161 10.86 4.19 0.36
C ALA A 161 10.57 3.04 1.34
N LEU A 162 10.89 1.82 0.96
CA LEU A 162 10.69 0.61 1.77
C LEU A 162 11.99 0.05 2.34
N LEU A 163 13.05 0.88 2.43
CA LEU A 163 14.30 0.47 3.05
C LEU A 163 14.09 0.01 4.49
N GLY A 164 14.73 -1.07 4.89
CA GLY A 164 14.84 -1.47 6.28
C GLY A 164 15.77 -0.56 7.07
N SER A 165 15.58 -0.45 8.38
CA SER A 165 16.49 0.29 9.27
C SER A 165 17.81 -0.43 9.54
N GLY A 166 17.83 -1.77 9.43
CA GLY A 166 18.97 -2.64 9.71
C GLY A 166 19.59 -3.28 8.47
N GLY A 167 19.90 -4.58 8.57
CA GLY A 167 20.35 -5.41 7.45
C GLY A 167 19.25 -5.70 6.42
N ALA A 168 19.65 -6.33 5.32
CA ALA A 168 18.72 -6.79 4.28
C ALA A 168 17.85 -7.95 4.75
N ASN A 169 16.60 -7.98 4.25
CA ASN A 169 15.73 -9.15 4.33
C ASN A 169 15.29 -9.59 2.92
N PRO A 170 16.02 -10.50 2.25
CA PRO A 170 15.71 -10.91 0.89
C PRO A 170 14.32 -11.54 0.70
N ALA A 171 13.68 -12.00 1.76
CA ALA A 171 12.34 -12.60 1.70
C ALA A 171 11.22 -11.56 1.80
N ALA A 172 11.54 -10.30 2.13
CA ALA A 172 10.54 -9.23 2.30
C ALA A 172 10.55 -8.24 1.14
N VAL A 173 9.42 -7.57 0.91
CA VAL A 173 9.35 -6.39 0.04
C VAL A 173 9.78 -5.16 0.83
N ASN A 174 9.15 -4.90 1.97
CA ASN A 174 9.56 -3.86 2.89
C ASN A 174 10.79 -4.34 3.69
N GLY A 175 11.91 -3.66 3.54
CA GLY A 175 13.19 -4.04 4.16
C GLY A 175 14.01 -5.04 3.34
N ARG A 176 13.69 -5.27 2.06
CA ARG A 176 14.52 -6.07 1.15
C ARG A 176 15.95 -5.56 1.15
N ALA A 177 16.14 -4.26 0.97
CA ALA A 177 17.38 -3.54 1.18
C ALA A 177 17.34 -2.84 2.55
N GLY A 178 18.50 -2.69 3.20
CA GLY A 178 18.61 -2.05 4.50
C GLY A 178 19.63 -0.93 4.56
N ILE A 179 19.34 0.08 5.37
CA ILE A 179 20.28 1.18 5.65
C ILE A 179 21.52 0.66 6.37
N GLY A 180 21.38 -0.30 7.29
CA GLY A 180 22.50 -0.96 7.95
C GLY A 180 23.38 -1.73 6.96
N GLU A 181 22.79 -2.48 6.02
CA GLU A 181 23.52 -3.15 4.93
C GLU A 181 24.30 -2.16 4.07
N LEU A 182 23.69 -1.03 3.69
CA LEU A 182 24.37 0.00 2.92
C LEU A 182 25.55 0.60 3.70
N ALA A 183 25.38 0.79 5.02
CA ALA A 183 26.46 1.27 5.90
C ALA A 183 27.59 0.25 6.02
N ASP A 184 27.32 -1.05 6.13
CA ASP A 184 28.33 -2.10 6.14
C ASP A 184 29.19 -2.05 4.86
N LYS A 185 28.54 -1.97 3.71
CA LYS A 185 29.21 -1.91 2.40
C LYS A 185 30.02 -0.62 2.19
N ALA A 186 29.58 0.50 2.76
CA ALA A 186 30.20 1.82 2.58
C ALA A 186 31.29 2.16 3.60
N ALA A 187 31.31 1.52 4.78
CA ALA A 187 32.10 1.94 5.93
C ALA A 187 33.61 2.01 5.66
N ASP A 188 34.17 1.02 4.99
CA ASP A 188 35.61 0.97 4.69
C ASP A 188 36.06 2.11 3.77
N ALA A 189 35.27 2.36 2.72
CA ALA A 189 35.54 3.45 1.79
C ALA A 189 35.37 4.82 2.50
N ALA A 190 34.35 4.94 3.35
CA ALA A 190 34.09 6.14 4.12
C ALA A 190 35.22 6.45 5.13
N ARG A 191 35.73 5.44 5.85
CA ARG A 191 36.86 5.58 6.76
C ARG A 191 38.17 6.00 6.02
N LYS A 192 38.47 5.33 4.91
CA LYS A 192 39.63 5.66 4.06
C LYS A 192 39.56 7.08 3.50
N ALA A 193 38.41 7.58 3.19
CA ALA A 193 38.20 8.95 2.70
C ALA A 193 38.12 9.99 3.82
N GLY A 194 38.10 9.57 5.11
CA GLY A 194 37.93 10.46 6.24
C GLY A 194 36.57 11.17 6.24
N VAL A 195 35.49 10.46 5.89
CA VAL A 195 34.15 11.02 5.85
C VAL A 195 33.73 11.49 7.23
N THR A 196 33.20 12.72 7.28
CA THR A 196 32.68 13.35 8.52
C THR A 196 31.26 13.89 8.35
N GLU A 197 30.74 13.97 7.15
CA GLU A 197 29.41 14.51 6.85
C GLU A 197 28.58 13.53 6.03
N VAL A 198 27.27 13.44 6.35
CA VAL A 198 26.26 12.77 5.50
C VAL A 198 25.34 13.83 4.88
N VAL A 199 25.20 13.78 3.57
CA VAL A 199 24.32 14.64 2.79
C VAL A 199 23.31 13.74 2.07
N VAL A 200 22.02 14.11 2.08
CA VAL A 200 20.97 13.35 1.42
C VAL A 200 20.65 13.97 0.07
N ASP A 201 20.77 13.18 -0.97
CA ASP A 201 20.39 13.58 -2.33
C ASP A 201 19.00 13.02 -2.68
N SER A 202 18.00 13.91 -2.64
CA SER A 202 16.61 13.63 -3.00
C SER A 202 16.22 14.32 -4.31
N SER A 203 17.20 14.69 -5.15
CA SER A 203 16.97 15.48 -6.36
C SER A 203 16.32 14.70 -7.50
N LEU A 204 16.16 13.39 -7.37
CA LEU A 204 15.47 12.57 -8.37
C LEU A 204 14.01 13.00 -8.56
N PHE A 205 13.32 13.41 -7.49
CA PHE A 205 11.94 13.91 -7.55
C PHE A 205 11.90 15.43 -7.45
N SER A 206 10.96 16.02 -8.16
CA SER A 206 10.77 17.46 -8.27
C SER A 206 9.33 17.88 -7.94
N GLY A 207 9.10 19.19 -7.81
CA GLY A 207 7.77 19.72 -7.52
C GLY A 207 7.34 19.56 -6.05
N PRO A 208 6.04 19.67 -5.77
CA PRO A 208 5.51 19.56 -4.43
C PRO A 208 5.66 18.13 -3.88
N GLN A 209 5.86 17.99 -2.56
CA GLN A 209 6.02 16.69 -1.89
C GLN A 209 4.70 15.96 -1.64
N ARG A 210 3.58 16.65 -1.83
CA ARG A 210 2.22 16.11 -1.82
C ARG A 210 1.46 16.71 -2.97
N ASN A 211 0.55 15.91 -3.55
CA ASN A 211 -0.32 16.44 -4.59
C ASN A 211 -1.19 17.56 -3.99
N PRO A 212 -1.22 18.77 -4.60
CA PRO A 212 -1.99 19.90 -4.08
C PRO A 212 -3.50 19.64 -3.98
N SER A 213 -4.03 18.68 -4.74
CA SER A 213 -5.44 18.28 -4.69
C SER A 213 -5.76 17.32 -3.55
N VAL A 214 -4.74 16.74 -2.91
CA VAL A 214 -4.88 15.83 -1.77
C VAL A 214 -4.77 16.63 -0.48
N THR A 215 -5.90 16.96 0.09
CA THR A 215 -6.02 17.84 1.26
C THR A 215 -6.77 17.15 2.41
N GLY A 216 -6.82 17.81 3.57
CA GLY A 216 -7.56 17.33 4.74
C GLY A 216 -7.09 15.96 5.20
N GLY A 217 -8.02 15.10 5.61
CA GLY A 217 -7.73 13.75 6.09
C GLY A 217 -7.02 12.86 5.06
N ASN A 218 -7.26 13.09 3.77
CA ASN A 218 -6.62 12.31 2.70
C ASN A 218 -5.09 12.49 2.67
N ALA A 219 -4.59 13.65 3.07
CA ALA A 219 -3.15 13.91 3.12
C ALA A 219 -2.41 13.03 4.15
N SER A 220 -3.11 12.49 5.15
CA SER A 220 -2.53 11.57 6.14
C SER A 220 -2.30 10.15 5.63
N PHE A 221 -2.83 9.81 4.44
CA PHE A 221 -2.70 8.47 3.85
C PHE A 221 -1.51 8.33 2.89
N VAL A 222 -0.67 9.34 2.76
CA VAL A 222 0.52 9.30 1.89
C VAL A 222 1.69 10.03 2.57
N MET A 223 2.89 9.47 2.43
CA MET A 223 4.13 10.09 2.89
C MET A 223 4.43 11.39 2.11
N GLU A 224 5.16 12.33 2.71
CA GLU A 224 5.84 13.38 1.92
C GLU A 224 6.73 12.72 0.87
N LEU A 225 6.41 12.88 -0.42
CA LEU A 225 7.03 12.11 -1.47
C LEU A 225 8.50 12.49 -1.63
N ARG A 226 9.35 11.52 -1.38
CA ARG A 226 10.81 11.58 -1.52
C ARG A 226 11.29 10.27 -2.13
N PRO A 227 12.39 10.29 -2.91
CA PRO A 227 12.93 9.08 -3.53
C PRO A 227 13.70 8.17 -2.57
N LEU A 228 13.56 8.41 -1.27
CA LEU A 228 14.30 7.73 -0.21
C LEU A 228 13.55 7.83 1.11
N ALA A 229 13.27 6.69 1.74
CA ALA A 229 12.75 6.63 3.11
C ALA A 229 13.05 5.26 3.74
N VAL A 230 13.12 5.22 5.06
CA VAL A 230 13.12 3.97 5.82
C VAL A 230 11.68 3.65 6.22
N ASN A 231 11.18 2.46 5.83
CA ASN A 231 9.82 2.01 6.13
C ASN A 231 8.76 3.10 5.89
N GLN A 232 8.84 3.80 4.75
CA GLN A 232 7.99 4.93 4.40
C GLN A 232 7.91 6.03 5.48
N SER A 233 8.94 6.14 6.33
CA SER A 233 8.95 7.11 7.44
C SER A 233 7.74 6.97 8.38
N ARG A 234 7.26 5.72 8.60
CA ARG A 234 6.18 5.42 9.56
C ARG A 234 6.74 5.29 10.97
N ASN A 235 6.09 5.93 11.93
CA ASN A 235 6.33 5.71 13.35
C ASN A 235 5.62 4.42 13.84
N SER A 236 5.83 4.07 15.11
CA SER A 236 5.17 2.91 15.74
C SER A 236 3.64 3.00 15.71
N GLY A 237 3.06 4.21 15.67
CA GLY A 237 1.63 4.45 15.51
C GLY A 237 1.14 4.43 14.07
N LYS A 238 1.97 4.00 13.11
CA LYS A 238 1.69 3.94 11.67
C LYS A 238 1.46 5.29 10.97
N ALA A 239 1.59 6.42 11.67
CA ALA A 239 1.53 7.74 11.05
C ALA A 239 2.84 8.05 10.32
N TYR A 240 2.74 8.78 9.22
CA TYR A 240 3.91 9.28 8.51
C TYR A 240 4.56 10.44 9.27
N THR A 241 5.88 10.46 9.30
CA THR A 241 6.66 11.56 9.87
C THR A 241 7.18 12.48 8.77
N ALA A 242 7.47 13.73 9.12
CA ALA A 242 7.99 14.70 8.17
C ALA A 242 9.46 14.41 7.79
N ASN A 243 9.87 14.90 6.63
CA ASN A 243 11.25 14.80 6.14
C ASN A 243 11.80 13.36 6.08
N PRO A 244 11.14 12.43 5.39
CA PRO A 244 11.49 11.01 5.34
C PRO A 244 12.92 10.74 4.88
N ASP A 245 13.42 11.52 3.95
CA ASP A 245 14.79 11.44 3.44
C ASP A 245 15.84 11.86 4.45
N ILE A 246 15.58 12.92 5.21
CA ILE A 246 16.48 13.35 6.32
C ILE A 246 16.52 12.28 7.40
N GLN A 247 15.38 11.67 7.75
CA GLN A 247 15.36 10.57 8.73
C GLN A 247 16.15 9.35 8.23
N ALA A 248 16.04 9.00 6.97
CA ALA A 248 16.86 7.96 6.35
C ALA A 248 18.35 8.31 6.44
N GLY A 249 18.72 9.55 6.15
CA GLY A 249 20.09 10.03 6.29
C GLY A 249 20.60 9.99 7.73
N GLN A 250 19.76 10.32 8.71
CA GLN A 250 20.11 10.22 10.15
C GLN A 250 20.31 8.77 10.58
N ALA A 251 19.43 7.86 10.12
CA ALA A 251 19.60 6.43 10.35
C ALA A 251 20.92 5.94 9.74
N PHE A 252 21.23 6.34 8.51
CA PHE A 252 22.47 5.98 7.85
C PHE A 252 23.73 6.52 8.57
N ALA A 253 23.69 7.78 9.02
CA ALA A 253 24.78 8.38 9.81
C ALA A 253 25.02 7.63 11.13
N LYS A 254 23.94 7.23 11.80
CA LYS A 254 24.01 6.40 13.01
C LYS A 254 24.65 5.04 12.75
N GLU A 255 24.25 4.37 11.66
CA GLU A 255 24.80 3.08 11.26
C GLU A 255 26.29 3.18 10.88
N LEU A 256 26.69 4.25 10.19
CA LEU A 256 28.11 4.52 9.89
C LEU A 256 28.93 4.76 11.17
N ALA A 257 28.40 5.54 12.11
CA ALA A 257 29.07 5.80 13.39
C ALA A 257 29.28 4.50 14.17
N ALA A 258 28.31 3.60 14.20
CA ALA A 258 28.44 2.28 14.80
C ALA A 258 29.55 1.41 14.18
N ARG A 259 29.95 1.72 12.93
CA ARG A 259 31.04 1.06 12.17
C ARG A 259 32.36 1.86 12.17
N GLY A 260 32.47 2.81 13.08
CA GLY A 260 33.73 3.59 13.28
C GLY A 260 33.97 4.68 12.22
N VAL A 261 32.93 5.15 11.52
CA VAL A 261 33.00 6.35 10.69
C VAL A 261 32.49 7.53 11.49
N PRO A 262 33.35 8.52 11.84
CA PRO A 262 33.02 9.59 12.79
C PRO A 262 32.16 10.68 12.09
N VAL A 263 30.91 10.37 11.79
CA VAL A 263 29.97 11.36 11.22
C VAL A 263 29.63 12.39 12.31
N SER A 264 30.02 13.63 12.07
CA SER A 264 29.77 14.77 12.96
C SER A 264 29.00 15.85 12.18
N GLY A 265 27.94 16.33 12.75
CA GLY A 265 27.10 17.37 12.10
C GLY A 265 25.72 16.92 11.70
N ALA A 266 24.86 17.90 11.46
CA ALA A 266 23.49 17.65 11.06
C ALA A 266 23.42 17.13 9.62
N VAL A 267 22.62 16.09 9.43
CA VAL A 267 22.26 15.61 8.09
C VAL A 267 21.46 16.68 7.36
N ARG A 268 21.84 16.99 6.13
CA ARG A 268 21.21 18.03 5.30
C ARG A 268 20.97 17.52 3.88
N ARG A 269 20.09 18.18 3.15
CA ARG A 269 19.89 17.91 1.73
C ARG A 269 20.97 18.59 0.88
N GLY A 270 21.34 17.93 -0.20
CA GLY A 270 22.24 18.45 -1.23
C GLY A 270 22.42 17.45 -2.35
N GLN A 271 22.64 17.94 -3.55
CA GLN A 271 22.84 17.10 -4.71
C GLN A 271 24.26 16.52 -4.73
N ALA A 272 24.40 15.25 -5.00
CA ALA A 272 25.67 14.59 -5.20
C ALA A 272 26.36 15.11 -6.46
N PRO A 273 27.62 15.60 -6.36
CA PRO A 273 28.35 16.01 -7.55
C PRO A 273 28.54 14.86 -8.54
N LYS A 274 28.57 15.18 -9.83
CA LYS A 274 28.70 14.16 -10.89
C LYS A 274 29.97 13.32 -10.74
N GLN A 275 31.05 13.91 -10.24
CA GLN A 275 32.34 13.26 -9.98
C GLN A 275 32.37 12.44 -8.68
N ALA A 276 31.35 12.52 -7.82
CA ALA A 276 31.28 11.74 -6.59
C ALA A 276 31.31 10.24 -6.92
N ARG A 277 32.28 9.54 -6.32
CA ARG A 277 32.54 8.12 -6.55
C ARG A 277 31.53 7.27 -5.78
N GLU A 278 30.93 6.29 -6.42
CA GLU A 278 30.11 5.28 -5.75
C GLU A 278 30.98 4.45 -4.81
N ALA A 279 30.60 4.41 -3.55
CA ALA A 279 31.24 3.59 -2.52
C ALA A 279 30.48 2.28 -2.29
N ALA A 280 29.15 2.34 -2.33
CA ALA A 280 28.28 1.18 -2.14
C ALA A 280 26.88 1.46 -2.70
N SER A 281 26.12 0.38 -2.91
CA SER A 281 24.68 0.47 -3.19
C SER A 281 23.93 -0.74 -2.68
N VAL A 282 22.61 -0.57 -2.51
CA VAL A 282 21.64 -1.61 -2.21
C VAL A 282 20.44 -1.45 -3.14
N GLU A 283 19.70 -2.53 -3.34
CA GLU A 283 18.60 -2.58 -4.29
C GLU A 283 17.31 -3.06 -3.64
N SER A 284 16.22 -2.40 -3.95
CA SER A 284 14.87 -2.75 -3.49
C SER A 284 14.42 -4.13 -4.00
N ALA A 285 13.23 -4.54 -3.58
CA ALA A 285 12.48 -5.55 -4.30
C ALA A 285 12.24 -5.12 -5.77
N PRO A 286 12.12 -6.06 -6.73
CA PRO A 286 11.82 -5.72 -8.11
C PRO A 286 10.42 -5.07 -8.24
N VAL A 287 10.22 -4.32 -9.31
CA VAL A 287 8.98 -3.57 -9.56
C VAL A 287 7.74 -4.46 -9.48
N ARG A 288 7.79 -5.71 -9.92
CA ARG A 288 6.66 -6.65 -9.79
C ARG A 288 6.26 -6.86 -8.32
N ASP A 289 7.23 -7.01 -7.41
CA ASP A 289 6.96 -7.21 -5.99
C ASP A 289 6.48 -5.90 -5.33
N LEU A 290 7.00 -4.74 -5.78
CA LEU A 290 6.50 -3.42 -5.35
C LEU A 290 5.06 -3.18 -5.81
N VAL A 291 4.70 -3.62 -7.02
CA VAL A 291 3.33 -3.58 -7.56
C VAL A 291 2.41 -4.50 -6.75
N ASP A 292 2.85 -5.72 -6.46
CA ASP A 292 2.12 -6.66 -5.60
C ASP A 292 1.83 -6.03 -4.23
N PHE A 293 2.85 -5.50 -3.56
CA PHE A 293 2.73 -4.80 -2.28
C PHE A 293 1.76 -3.61 -2.37
N MET A 294 1.89 -2.78 -3.41
CA MET A 294 1.04 -1.61 -3.65
C MET A 294 -0.44 -2.00 -3.80
N LEU A 295 -0.73 -3.05 -4.56
CA LEU A 295 -2.11 -3.50 -4.83
C LEU A 295 -2.71 -4.18 -3.60
N LYS A 296 -1.97 -5.08 -2.94
CA LYS A 296 -2.40 -5.86 -1.78
C LYS A 296 -2.75 -4.96 -0.59
N HIS A 297 -1.89 -4.01 -0.29
CA HIS A 297 -2.05 -3.10 0.85
C HIS A 297 -2.70 -1.76 0.47
N SER A 298 -3.03 -1.56 -0.81
CA SER A 298 -3.51 -0.27 -1.32
C SER A 298 -2.55 0.88 -0.98
N ASP A 299 -1.23 0.63 -1.08
CA ASP A 299 -0.21 1.56 -0.62
C ASP A 299 -0.08 2.78 -1.54
N ASN A 300 -0.41 3.95 -0.99
CA ASN A 300 -0.44 5.20 -1.75
C ASN A 300 0.97 5.72 -2.04
N THR A 301 1.89 5.57 -1.10
CA THR A 301 3.27 6.05 -1.25
C THR A 301 3.99 5.32 -2.37
N THR A 302 3.90 3.99 -2.39
CA THR A 302 4.49 3.17 -3.47
C THR A 302 3.86 3.51 -4.83
N ALA A 303 2.54 3.77 -4.87
CA ALA A 303 1.87 4.18 -6.11
C ALA A 303 2.43 5.50 -6.67
N GLU A 304 2.61 6.51 -5.82
CA GLU A 304 3.17 7.80 -6.23
C GLU A 304 4.64 7.69 -6.65
N ILE A 305 5.43 6.89 -5.93
CA ILE A 305 6.83 6.63 -6.29
C ILE A 305 6.92 5.99 -7.67
N LEU A 306 6.13 4.94 -7.92
CA LEU A 306 6.13 4.26 -9.23
C LEU A 306 5.71 5.22 -10.34
N GLY A 307 4.68 6.08 -10.12
CA GLY A 307 4.29 7.10 -11.07
C GLY A 307 5.41 8.10 -11.37
N HIS A 308 6.13 8.58 -10.35
CA HIS A 308 7.27 9.48 -10.53
C HIS A 308 8.44 8.82 -11.27
N LEU A 309 8.70 7.53 -11.00
CA LEU A 309 9.72 6.76 -11.74
C LEU A 309 9.32 6.51 -13.19
N VAL A 310 8.03 6.31 -13.46
CA VAL A 310 7.50 6.27 -14.83
C VAL A 310 7.75 7.59 -15.55
N ALA A 311 7.54 8.75 -14.87
CA ALA A 311 7.89 10.04 -15.44
C ALA A 311 9.37 10.14 -15.79
N VAL A 312 10.27 9.79 -14.85
CA VAL A 312 11.73 9.76 -15.10
C VAL A 312 12.06 8.93 -16.33
N LYS A 313 11.54 7.70 -16.39
CA LYS A 313 11.82 6.78 -17.50
C LYS A 313 11.27 7.27 -18.84
N SER A 314 10.19 8.03 -18.81
CA SER A 314 9.52 8.62 -19.99
C SER A 314 10.11 9.97 -20.42
N GLY A 315 11.11 10.50 -19.70
CA GLY A 315 11.71 11.81 -19.99
C GLY A 315 10.86 13.01 -19.54
N GLU A 316 9.86 12.77 -18.66
CA GLU A 316 9.05 13.80 -18.06
C GLU A 316 9.64 14.24 -16.70
N PRO A 317 9.37 15.47 -16.22
CA PRO A 317 9.72 15.85 -14.87
C PRO A 317 9.13 14.88 -13.83
N ALA A 318 9.95 14.46 -12.88
CA ALA A 318 9.51 13.55 -11.81
C ALA A 318 8.69 14.30 -10.77
N SER A 319 7.51 14.75 -11.14
CA SER A 319 6.51 15.46 -10.36
C SER A 319 5.15 14.81 -10.55
N PHE A 320 4.15 15.13 -9.71
CA PHE A 320 2.77 14.64 -9.88
C PHE A 320 2.23 14.92 -11.29
N GLU A 321 2.46 16.12 -11.78
CA GLU A 321 2.02 16.51 -13.12
C GLU A 321 2.72 15.73 -14.24
N GLY A 322 4.05 15.57 -14.15
CA GLY A 322 4.82 14.77 -15.11
C GLY A 322 4.47 13.29 -15.03
N ALA A 323 4.24 12.74 -13.83
CA ALA A 323 3.76 11.38 -13.64
C ALA A 323 2.38 11.15 -14.29
N GLY A 324 1.46 12.11 -14.11
CA GLY A 324 0.15 12.06 -14.77
C GLY A 324 0.25 12.07 -16.29
N ARG A 325 1.11 12.96 -16.88
CA ARG A 325 1.34 13.00 -18.33
C ARG A 325 1.94 11.70 -18.85
N ALA A 326 2.96 11.17 -18.17
CA ALA A 326 3.63 9.94 -18.57
C ALA A 326 2.67 8.74 -18.51
N THR A 327 1.89 8.64 -17.44
CA THR A 327 0.86 7.58 -17.27
C THR A 327 -0.18 7.65 -18.38
N LEU A 328 -0.74 8.83 -18.66
CA LEU A 328 -1.74 9.01 -19.72
C LEU A 328 -1.17 8.73 -21.12
N ALA A 329 0.08 9.15 -21.36
CA ALA A 329 0.75 8.91 -22.63
C ALA A 329 0.97 7.41 -22.89
N ASP A 330 1.35 6.65 -21.86
CA ASP A 330 1.51 5.19 -21.98
C ASP A 330 0.16 4.50 -22.18
N LEU A 331 -0.89 4.86 -21.45
CA LEU A 331 -2.25 4.33 -21.66
C LEU A 331 -2.70 4.48 -23.11
N LYS A 332 -2.52 5.65 -23.71
CA LYS A 332 -2.89 5.90 -25.11
C LYS A 332 -2.17 4.95 -26.08
N LYS A 333 -0.91 4.57 -25.80
CA LYS A 333 -0.14 3.61 -26.62
C LYS A 333 -0.74 2.20 -26.58
N THR A 334 -1.52 1.86 -25.54
CA THR A 334 -2.11 0.52 -25.43
C THR A 334 -3.38 0.32 -26.25
N GLY A 335 -3.90 1.37 -26.84
CA GLY A 335 -5.15 1.34 -27.60
C GLY A 335 -6.41 1.32 -26.73
N VAL A 336 -6.31 1.48 -25.40
CA VAL A 336 -7.50 1.64 -24.54
C VAL A 336 -8.15 3.00 -24.77
N ASN A 337 -9.47 3.07 -24.61
CA ASN A 337 -10.18 4.34 -24.69
C ASN A 337 -9.82 5.21 -23.47
N ALA A 338 -9.00 6.23 -23.68
CA ALA A 338 -8.57 7.18 -22.67
C ALA A 338 -9.36 8.51 -22.73
N SER A 339 -10.53 8.53 -23.35
CA SER A 339 -11.37 9.74 -23.43
C SER A 339 -11.83 10.15 -22.03
N GLY A 340 -11.70 11.43 -21.68
CA GLY A 340 -12.10 11.96 -20.37
C GLY A 340 -11.26 11.48 -19.19
N VAL A 341 -10.17 10.71 -19.42
CA VAL A 341 -9.26 10.27 -18.37
C VAL A 341 -8.46 11.44 -17.84
N VAL A 342 -8.46 11.57 -16.51
CA VAL A 342 -7.61 12.53 -15.77
C VAL A 342 -6.77 11.76 -14.77
N VAL A 343 -5.46 11.91 -14.86
CA VAL A 343 -4.47 11.36 -13.93
C VAL A 343 -3.83 12.54 -13.19
N ASP A 344 -4.43 12.91 -12.06
CA ASP A 344 -3.94 13.99 -11.20
C ASP A 344 -2.93 13.47 -10.16
N ASP A 345 -3.09 12.22 -9.74
CA ASP A 345 -2.12 11.44 -8.98
C ASP A 345 -2.12 9.96 -9.41
N ASN A 346 -1.16 9.18 -8.93
CA ASN A 346 -1.04 7.76 -9.25
C ASN A 346 -1.61 6.82 -8.16
N SER A 347 -2.01 7.37 -7.02
CA SER A 347 -2.57 6.61 -5.89
C SER A 347 -4.09 6.52 -5.90
N GLY A 348 -4.76 7.50 -6.47
CA GLY A 348 -6.21 7.66 -6.44
C GLY A 348 -6.73 8.42 -5.22
N LEU A 349 -5.86 9.08 -4.46
CA LEU A 349 -6.26 9.95 -3.34
C LEU A 349 -6.84 11.28 -3.83
N SER A 350 -6.38 11.77 -4.98
CA SER A 350 -6.90 12.99 -5.55
C SER A 350 -8.35 12.85 -5.99
N PRO A 351 -9.25 13.72 -5.55
CA PRO A 351 -10.63 13.73 -6.00
C PRO A 351 -10.79 14.16 -7.47
N LYS A 352 -9.72 14.65 -8.09
CA LYS A 352 -9.71 15.09 -9.51
C LYS A 352 -9.47 13.96 -10.49
N ASN A 353 -8.97 12.80 -10.05
CA ASN A 353 -8.79 11.65 -10.93
C ASN A 353 -10.12 11.25 -11.59
N ARG A 354 -10.07 10.90 -12.88
CA ARG A 354 -11.22 10.38 -13.63
C ARG A 354 -10.79 9.19 -14.47
N LEU A 355 -11.47 8.06 -14.29
CA LEU A 355 -11.34 6.86 -15.10
C LEU A 355 -12.74 6.36 -15.49
N SER A 356 -12.84 5.63 -16.59
CA SER A 356 -14.06 4.92 -16.95
C SER A 356 -14.02 3.45 -16.51
N ALA A 357 -15.18 2.85 -16.30
CA ALA A 357 -15.27 1.42 -16.00
C ALA A 357 -14.79 0.56 -17.18
N SER A 358 -15.03 1.02 -18.42
CA SER A 358 -14.53 0.36 -19.63
C SER A 358 -13.00 0.33 -19.66
N LEU A 359 -12.31 1.44 -19.38
CA LEU A 359 -10.85 1.49 -19.35
C LEU A 359 -10.27 0.48 -18.34
N LEU A 360 -10.80 0.47 -17.13
CA LEU A 360 -10.36 -0.47 -16.10
C LEU A 360 -10.60 -1.92 -16.53
N ASN A 361 -11.77 -2.21 -17.09
CA ASN A 361 -12.10 -3.55 -17.57
C ASN A 361 -11.23 -3.98 -18.77
N GLU A 362 -10.86 -3.07 -19.67
CA GLU A 362 -9.93 -3.36 -20.77
C GLU A 362 -8.52 -3.72 -20.22
N ILE A 363 -8.06 -3.05 -19.15
CA ILE A 363 -6.82 -3.46 -18.47
C ILE A 363 -6.98 -4.87 -17.88
N MET A 364 -8.11 -5.18 -17.22
CA MET A 364 -8.35 -6.50 -16.66
C MET A 364 -8.37 -7.58 -17.74
N LYS A 365 -8.97 -7.34 -18.90
CA LYS A 365 -8.94 -8.26 -20.05
C LYS A 365 -7.52 -8.51 -20.54
N LYS A 366 -6.68 -7.45 -20.62
CA LYS A 366 -5.25 -7.58 -20.97
C LYS A 366 -4.48 -8.40 -19.94
N VAL A 367 -4.78 -8.24 -18.64
CA VAL A 367 -4.20 -9.05 -17.56
C VAL A 367 -4.67 -10.51 -17.68
N ALA A 368 -5.96 -10.75 -17.94
CA ALA A 368 -6.51 -12.11 -18.09
C ALA A 368 -5.91 -12.88 -19.28
N SER A 369 -5.58 -12.18 -20.37
CA SER A 369 -4.94 -12.75 -21.56
C SER A 369 -3.41 -12.77 -21.52
N CYS A 370 -2.82 -12.31 -20.40
CA CYS A 370 -1.37 -12.23 -20.23
C CYS A 370 -0.82 -13.61 -19.86
N ASP A 371 0.01 -14.17 -20.71
CA ASP A 371 0.78 -15.37 -20.46
C ASP A 371 2.27 -15.01 -20.62
N GLY A 372 3.00 -15.02 -19.50
CA GLY A 372 4.41 -14.62 -19.46
C GLY A 372 4.70 -13.16 -19.80
N CYS A 373 3.70 -12.29 -19.87
CA CYS A 373 3.89 -10.87 -20.13
C CYS A 373 4.06 -10.05 -18.84
N ALA A 374 4.49 -8.79 -18.98
CA ALA A 374 4.77 -7.91 -17.85
C ALA A 374 3.58 -7.68 -16.88
N LEU A 375 2.33 -7.89 -17.32
CA LEU A 375 1.13 -7.64 -16.51
C LEU A 375 0.71 -8.82 -15.62
N GLU A 376 1.34 -9.98 -15.76
CA GLU A 376 0.98 -11.21 -15.04
C GLU A 376 0.96 -11.01 -13.52
N SER A 377 1.94 -10.29 -12.98
CA SER A 377 2.06 -10.03 -11.55
C SER A 377 0.93 -9.16 -10.96
N ILE A 378 0.09 -8.53 -11.78
CA ILE A 378 -1.07 -7.77 -11.26
C ILE A 378 -2.06 -8.69 -10.53
N THR A 379 -2.24 -9.92 -11.04
CA THR A 379 -3.20 -10.86 -10.46
C THR A 379 -2.82 -11.31 -9.04
N SER A 380 -1.53 -11.54 -8.77
CA SER A 380 -1.03 -11.91 -7.42
C SER A 380 -1.17 -10.76 -6.43
N GLY A 381 -1.00 -9.52 -6.89
CA GLY A 381 -1.11 -8.33 -6.06
C GLY A 381 -2.54 -7.99 -5.63
N PHE A 382 -3.57 -8.54 -6.26
CA PHE A 382 -4.93 -8.26 -5.84
C PHE A 382 -5.28 -8.95 -4.52
N PRO A 383 -5.92 -8.23 -3.56
CA PRO A 383 -6.59 -8.84 -2.42
C PRO A 383 -7.60 -9.91 -2.84
N VAL A 384 -7.76 -10.92 -1.99
CA VAL A 384 -8.73 -12.01 -2.17
C VAL A 384 -9.83 -11.88 -1.12
N SER A 385 -11.09 -11.96 -1.59
CA SER A 385 -12.26 -11.86 -0.71
C SER A 385 -12.24 -12.88 0.42
N ALA A 386 -12.54 -12.43 1.65
CA ALA A 386 -12.56 -13.21 2.87
C ALA A 386 -11.22 -13.87 3.25
N LEU A 387 -10.09 -13.48 2.61
CA LEU A 387 -8.80 -14.15 2.82
C LEU A 387 -7.68 -13.16 3.16
N ASP A 388 -7.41 -12.15 2.32
CA ASP A 388 -6.26 -11.28 2.52
C ASP A 388 -6.45 -9.82 2.07
N GLY A 389 -5.48 -8.98 2.45
CA GLY A 389 -5.38 -7.59 2.04
C GLY A 389 -6.61 -6.77 2.40
N THR A 390 -7.03 -5.87 1.50
CA THR A 390 -8.19 -4.99 1.73
C THR A 390 -9.55 -5.66 1.48
N LEU A 391 -9.58 -6.96 1.25
CA LEU A 391 -10.78 -7.79 1.11
C LEU A 391 -10.88 -8.88 2.17
N ASP A 392 -9.98 -8.92 3.16
CA ASP A 392 -9.88 -9.95 4.18
C ASP A 392 -11.16 -10.11 5.02
N ASP A 393 -11.88 -9.03 5.25
CA ASP A 393 -13.14 -9.00 6.02
C ASP A 393 -14.40 -8.88 5.15
N ARG A 394 -14.26 -8.80 3.80
CA ARG A 394 -15.37 -8.58 2.89
C ARG A 394 -15.89 -9.88 2.28
N MET A 395 -17.21 -9.96 2.05
CA MET A 395 -17.90 -11.10 1.43
C MET A 395 -17.73 -12.43 2.17
N ARG A 396 -17.38 -12.42 3.46
CA ARG A 396 -17.26 -13.63 4.31
C ARG A 396 -18.58 -14.40 4.36
N GLY A 397 -18.50 -15.72 4.31
CA GLY A 397 -19.66 -16.58 4.39
C GLY A 397 -20.60 -16.52 3.18
N SER A 398 -20.19 -15.88 2.08
CA SER A 398 -20.95 -15.77 0.85
C SER A 398 -20.40 -16.66 -0.27
N ALA A 399 -21.11 -16.76 -1.39
CA ALA A 399 -20.66 -17.47 -2.59
C ALA A 399 -19.40 -16.87 -3.21
N ALA A 400 -19.07 -15.61 -2.90
CA ALA A 400 -17.91 -14.90 -3.39
C ALA A 400 -16.65 -15.06 -2.51
N ALA A 401 -16.75 -15.68 -1.33
CA ALA A 401 -15.61 -15.90 -0.43
C ALA A 401 -14.53 -16.74 -1.12
N GLY A 402 -13.30 -16.22 -1.16
CA GLY A 402 -12.16 -16.85 -1.82
C GLY A 402 -12.15 -16.79 -3.36
N LYS A 403 -13.22 -16.31 -4.00
CA LYS A 403 -13.41 -16.33 -5.45
C LYS A 403 -13.20 -14.99 -6.14
N VAL A 404 -13.06 -13.92 -5.40
CA VAL A 404 -12.84 -12.57 -5.92
C VAL A 404 -11.41 -12.14 -5.66
N ARG A 405 -10.72 -11.74 -6.73
CA ARG A 405 -9.41 -11.07 -6.67
C ARG A 405 -9.57 -9.68 -7.25
N ALA A 406 -9.55 -8.64 -6.41
CA ALA A 406 -9.91 -7.32 -6.88
C ALA A 406 -9.23 -6.19 -6.10
N LYS A 407 -9.02 -5.07 -6.79
CA LYS A 407 -8.60 -3.82 -6.16
C LYS A 407 -9.79 -3.06 -5.62
N THR A 408 -9.73 -2.74 -4.35
CA THR A 408 -10.70 -1.86 -3.68
C THR A 408 -10.36 -0.39 -3.87
N GLY A 409 -11.37 0.48 -3.85
CA GLY A 409 -11.18 1.92 -3.77
C GLY A 409 -12.23 2.57 -2.88
N THR A 410 -11.82 3.53 -2.07
CA THR A 410 -12.72 4.28 -1.19
C THR A 410 -12.16 5.70 -0.99
N LEU A 411 -13.01 6.68 -1.22
CA LEU A 411 -12.89 8.07 -0.77
C LEU A 411 -14.17 8.42 -0.01
N SER A 412 -14.24 9.60 0.61
CA SER A 412 -15.46 10.04 1.30
C SER A 412 -16.70 10.05 0.39
N ASN A 413 -16.49 10.30 -0.90
CA ASN A 413 -17.54 10.48 -1.90
C ASN A 413 -17.43 9.50 -3.09
N ALA A 414 -16.63 8.45 -2.99
CA ALA A 414 -16.50 7.43 -4.03
C ALA A 414 -16.17 6.05 -3.47
N ALA A 415 -16.72 5.00 -4.10
CA ALA A 415 -16.42 3.60 -3.84
C ALA A 415 -16.17 2.87 -5.17
N SER A 416 -15.24 1.93 -5.18
CA SER A 416 -14.93 1.17 -6.40
C SER A 416 -14.39 -0.22 -6.08
N LEU A 417 -14.58 -1.13 -7.05
CA LEU A 417 -14.04 -2.49 -7.01
C LEU A 417 -13.83 -2.97 -8.44
N SER A 418 -12.63 -3.43 -8.80
CA SER A 418 -12.33 -3.95 -10.12
C SER A 418 -11.36 -5.12 -10.04
N GLY A 419 -11.60 -6.16 -10.82
CA GLY A 419 -10.76 -7.37 -10.80
C GLY A 419 -11.40 -8.57 -11.48
N PHE A 420 -11.21 -9.72 -10.87
CA PHE A 420 -11.62 -11.04 -11.35
C PHE A 420 -12.57 -11.72 -10.37
N LEU A 421 -13.48 -12.49 -10.91
CA LEU A 421 -14.43 -13.30 -10.16
C LEU A 421 -14.59 -14.66 -10.80
N GLU A 422 -14.49 -15.75 -10.03
CA GLU A 422 -14.92 -17.08 -10.44
C GLU A 422 -16.39 -17.29 -10.06
N THR A 423 -17.24 -17.60 -11.06
CA THR A 423 -18.65 -17.91 -10.86
C THR A 423 -18.84 -19.31 -10.26
N LYS A 424 -20.07 -19.62 -9.85
CA LYS A 424 -20.44 -20.97 -9.36
C LYS A 424 -20.18 -22.06 -10.43
N SER A 425 -20.33 -21.73 -11.71
CA SER A 425 -20.05 -22.65 -12.81
C SER A 425 -18.56 -22.87 -13.08
N GLY A 426 -17.66 -22.14 -12.41
CA GLY A 426 -16.21 -22.16 -12.64
C GLY A 426 -15.77 -21.23 -13.78
N ARG A 427 -16.65 -20.37 -14.30
CA ARG A 427 -16.28 -19.38 -15.31
C ARG A 427 -15.62 -18.17 -14.68
N LEU A 428 -14.55 -17.68 -15.29
CA LEU A 428 -13.85 -16.47 -14.84
C LEU A 428 -14.44 -15.25 -15.55
N LEU A 429 -14.83 -14.25 -14.75
CA LEU A 429 -15.30 -12.95 -15.22
C LEU A 429 -14.26 -11.86 -14.86
N THR A 430 -14.18 -10.83 -15.69
CA THR A 430 -13.61 -9.54 -15.32
C THR A 430 -14.72 -8.57 -14.99
N PHE A 431 -14.53 -7.72 -14.00
CA PHE A 431 -15.49 -6.69 -13.66
C PHE A 431 -14.82 -5.39 -13.22
N SER A 432 -15.48 -4.28 -13.45
CA SER A 432 -15.09 -2.96 -12.97
C SER A 432 -16.30 -2.17 -12.56
N ILE A 433 -16.33 -1.66 -11.32
CA ILE A 433 -17.44 -0.91 -10.74
C ILE A 433 -16.87 0.37 -10.15
N LEU A 434 -17.45 1.49 -10.55
CA LEU A 434 -17.14 2.82 -10.00
C LEU A 434 -18.44 3.47 -9.56
N ILE A 435 -18.50 3.95 -8.33
CA ILE A 435 -19.60 4.75 -7.78
C ILE A 435 -19.01 6.05 -7.28
N ASP A 436 -19.48 7.20 -7.78
CA ASP A 436 -19.07 8.51 -7.29
C ASP A 436 -20.28 9.41 -7.01
N GLY A 437 -20.04 10.62 -6.50
CA GLY A 437 -21.12 11.49 -6.06
C GLY A 437 -21.84 10.98 -4.79
N ILE A 438 -21.20 10.12 -4.03
CA ILE A 438 -21.72 9.57 -2.78
C ILE A 438 -21.74 10.68 -1.72
N PRO A 439 -22.86 10.93 -1.01
CA PRO A 439 -22.90 11.86 0.10
C PRO A 439 -21.94 11.45 1.24
N ASP A 440 -21.40 12.43 1.94
CA ASP A 440 -20.51 12.20 3.08
C ASP A 440 -21.16 11.25 4.10
N GLY A 441 -20.38 10.26 4.55
CA GLY A 441 -20.83 9.22 5.50
C GLY A 441 -21.52 8.01 4.87
N SER A 442 -21.89 8.04 3.58
CA SER A 442 -22.61 6.95 2.91
C SER A 442 -21.72 5.96 2.15
N PHE A 443 -20.41 6.15 2.15
CA PHE A 443 -19.49 5.29 1.39
C PHE A 443 -19.50 3.82 1.85
N THR A 444 -19.83 3.54 3.12
CA THR A 444 -19.97 2.16 3.64
C THR A 444 -21.16 1.44 3.00
N SER A 445 -22.31 2.11 2.86
CA SER A 445 -23.48 1.55 2.16
C SER A 445 -23.17 1.28 0.69
N ALA A 446 -22.49 2.22 0.01
CA ALA A 446 -22.08 2.02 -1.38
C ALA A 446 -21.12 0.82 -1.55
N ARG A 447 -20.22 0.59 -0.57
CA ARG A 447 -19.38 -0.62 -0.54
C ARG A 447 -20.22 -1.88 -0.38
N HIS A 448 -21.24 -1.87 0.47
CA HIS A 448 -22.16 -3.02 0.66
C HIS A 448 -22.96 -3.30 -0.62
N ALA A 449 -23.42 -2.26 -1.34
CA ALA A 449 -24.07 -2.43 -2.63
C ALA A 449 -23.16 -3.11 -3.66
N ILE A 450 -21.88 -2.70 -3.71
CA ILE A 450 -20.86 -3.35 -4.55
C ILE A 450 -20.67 -4.82 -4.14
N ASP A 451 -20.53 -5.10 -2.83
CA ASP A 451 -20.34 -6.48 -2.34
C ASP A 451 -21.54 -7.37 -2.68
N SER A 452 -22.75 -6.89 -2.48
CA SER A 452 -23.99 -7.60 -2.81
C SER A 452 -24.07 -7.92 -4.30
N PHE A 453 -23.69 -6.98 -5.16
CA PHE A 453 -23.62 -7.20 -6.60
C PHE A 453 -22.60 -8.29 -6.94
N VAL A 454 -21.38 -8.21 -6.41
CA VAL A 454 -20.30 -9.19 -6.69
C VAL A 454 -20.68 -10.58 -6.16
N VAL A 455 -21.34 -10.67 -5.00
CA VAL A 455 -21.88 -11.93 -4.48
C VAL A 455 -22.93 -12.51 -5.41
N SER A 456 -23.79 -11.68 -6.01
CA SER A 456 -24.78 -12.12 -7.01
C SER A 456 -24.11 -12.65 -8.27
N LEU A 457 -23.03 -12.00 -8.75
CA LEU A 457 -22.23 -12.50 -9.87
C LEU A 457 -21.59 -13.85 -9.59
N ALA A 458 -21.13 -14.10 -8.35
CA ALA A 458 -20.55 -15.37 -7.98
C ALA A 458 -21.55 -16.54 -8.06
N GLY A 459 -22.85 -16.24 -7.98
CA GLY A 459 -23.94 -17.22 -8.11
C GLY A 459 -24.40 -17.48 -9.56
N ALA A 460 -23.95 -16.69 -10.53
CA ALA A 460 -24.40 -16.74 -11.91
C ALA A 460 -23.84 -17.90 -12.76
#